data_5accce2ba6c1a76dd158c26c028e0457
#
_entry.id   5accce2ba6c1a76dd158c26c028e0457
#
_cell.length_a   1.000
_cell.length_b   1.000
_cell.length_c   1.000
_cell.angle_alpha   90.00
_cell.angle_beta   90.00
_cell.angle_gamma   90.00
#
_symmetry.space_group_name_H-M   'P 1'
#
loop_
_entity.id
_entity.type
_entity.pdbx_description
1 polymer ?
#
loop_
_entity_poly.entity_id
_entity_poly.type
_entity_poly.pdbx_seq_one_letter_code
_entity_poly.pdbx_strand_id
1 'polypeptide(L)'
;MTILQYVMLFFGTFILFYMFIVIGSYMLMLLFATSRLKKEQELDKTDYEKVHMNALYSKPISIIVPAFNEELGIVDSVHSLLNLNYPQLEIIIVNDGSSDNTLTRAIEAFKMRPVDRIVRKEIPAKEIIQLYESTIYPHCLLVDKQNGGKADALNVGINVATYPYFCSLDGDSILHENSLVRIMKPIMESDGEVIAVGGNVRIANGSSMELGSLT
;
A
#
# COMPACT_ATOMS: atom_id res chain seq x y z
N MET A 1 -6.27 -65.18 7.16
CA MET A 1 -6.42 -63.92 6.43
C MET A 1 -6.03 -64.18 4.97
N THR A 2 -6.84 -63.71 4.06
CA THR A 2 -6.54 -63.80 2.62
C THR A 2 -5.50 -62.77 2.22
N ILE A 3 -4.76 -62.98 1.14
CA ILE A 3 -3.78 -62.02 0.60
C ILE A 3 -4.42 -60.64 0.43
N LEU A 4 -5.67 -60.57 0.00
CA LEU A 4 -6.43 -59.34 -0.15
C LEU A 4 -6.58 -58.57 1.18
N GLN A 5 -6.82 -59.27 2.29
CA GLN A 5 -6.93 -58.63 3.60
C GLN A 5 -5.60 -58.03 4.08
N TYR A 6 -4.46 -58.64 3.80
CA TYR A 6 -3.14 -58.07 4.09
C TYR A 6 -2.87 -56.82 3.26
N VAL A 7 -3.22 -56.85 1.97
CA VAL A 7 -3.07 -55.67 1.09
C VAL A 7 -3.96 -54.50 1.56
N MET A 8 -5.22 -54.76 1.92
CA MET A 8 -6.11 -53.73 2.45
C MET A 8 -5.61 -53.17 3.79
N LEU A 9 -5.08 -54.02 4.66
CA LEU A 9 -4.52 -53.58 5.94
C LEU A 9 -3.27 -52.71 5.71
N PHE A 10 -2.39 -53.09 4.79
CA PHE A 10 -1.20 -52.31 4.44
C PHE A 10 -1.56 -50.90 3.92
N PHE A 11 -2.47 -50.85 2.94
CA PHE A 11 -2.90 -49.54 2.42
C PHE A 11 -3.67 -48.70 3.46
N GLY A 12 -4.50 -49.34 4.29
CA GLY A 12 -5.21 -48.66 5.37
C GLY A 12 -4.26 -48.04 6.40
N THR A 13 -3.23 -48.79 6.84
CA THR A 13 -2.23 -48.27 7.77
C THR A 13 -1.37 -47.18 7.14
N PHE A 14 -1.03 -47.31 5.85
CA PHE A 14 -0.29 -46.27 5.12
C PHE A 14 -1.08 -44.96 5.02
N ILE A 15 -2.39 -45.04 4.68
CA ILE A 15 -3.26 -43.87 4.61
C ILE A 15 -3.40 -43.20 6.00
N LEU A 16 -3.60 -43.98 7.06
CA LEU A 16 -3.68 -43.45 8.43
C LEU A 16 -2.39 -42.73 8.84
N PHE A 17 -1.24 -43.32 8.53
CA PHE A 17 0.06 -42.73 8.81
C PHE A 17 0.25 -41.39 8.03
N TYR A 18 -0.11 -41.39 6.75
CA TYR A 18 -0.09 -40.19 5.91
C TYR A 18 -1.00 -39.08 6.50
N MET A 19 -2.25 -39.41 6.85
CA MET A 19 -3.19 -38.48 7.45
C MET A 19 -2.65 -37.92 8.79
N PHE A 20 -2.00 -38.74 9.60
CA PHE A 20 -1.38 -38.31 10.84
C PHE A 20 -0.28 -37.27 10.62
N ILE A 21 0.58 -37.49 9.61
CA ILE A 21 1.63 -36.51 9.22
C ILE A 21 1.00 -35.19 8.75
N VAL A 22 -0.02 -35.26 7.91
CA VAL A 22 -0.70 -34.08 7.37
C VAL A 22 -1.36 -33.27 8.50
N ILE A 23 -2.11 -33.92 9.36
CA ILE A 23 -2.76 -33.26 10.51
C ILE A 23 -1.72 -32.67 11.44
N GLY A 24 -0.64 -33.39 11.74
CA GLY A 24 0.46 -32.91 12.57
C GLY A 24 1.13 -31.67 11.99
N SER A 25 1.36 -31.62 10.68
CA SER A 25 1.93 -30.47 10.00
C SER A 25 1.01 -29.23 10.07
N TYR A 26 -0.30 -29.40 9.91
CA TYR A 26 -1.27 -28.30 10.04
C TYR A 26 -1.35 -27.79 11.49
N MET A 27 -1.34 -28.70 12.48
CA MET A 27 -1.28 -28.32 13.89
C MET A 27 -0.03 -27.50 14.21
N LEU A 28 1.10 -27.91 13.67
CA LEU A 28 2.39 -27.20 13.86
C LEU A 28 2.38 -25.83 13.21
N MET A 29 1.84 -25.71 11.98
CA MET A 29 1.63 -24.43 11.31
C MET A 29 0.68 -23.53 12.11
N LEU A 30 -0.40 -24.06 12.69
CA LEU A 30 -1.34 -23.30 13.51
C LEU A 30 -0.66 -22.75 14.77
N LEU A 31 0.17 -23.53 15.45
CA LEU A 31 0.95 -23.07 16.60
C LEU A 31 1.92 -21.95 16.24
N PHE A 32 2.63 -22.05 15.13
CA PHE A 32 3.49 -20.97 14.65
C PHE A 32 2.70 -19.72 14.27
N ALA A 33 1.57 -19.87 13.58
CA ALA A 33 0.71 -18.76 13.20
C ALA A 33 0.15 -18.00 14.42
N THR A 34 -0.35 -18.73 15.44
CA THR A 34 -0.85 -18.11 16.66
C THR A 34 0.24 -17.41 17.48
N SER A 35 1.45 -17.98 17.51
CA SER A 35 2.60 -17.34 18.17
C SER A 35 3.02 -16.04 17.47
N ARG A 36 2.99 -16.01 16.14
CA ARG A 36 3.26 -14.79 15.37
C ARG A 36 2.18 -13.73 15.57
N LEU A 37 0.90 -14.11 15.51
CA LEU A 37 -0.21 -13.18 15.73
C LEU A 37 -0.15 -12.53 17.11
N LYS A 38 0.19 -13.28 18.16
CA LYS A 38 0.37 -12.72 19.51
C LYS A 38 1.50 -11.72 19.55
N LYS A 39 2.64 -12.02 18.92
CA LYS A 39 3.78 -11.10 18.85
C LYS A 39 3.46 -9.83 18.07
N GLU A 40 2.71 -9.93 16.96
CA GLU A 40 2.24 -8.76 16.21
C GLU A 40 1.28 -7.90 17.04
N GLN A 41 0.34 -8.51 17.78
CA GLN A 41 -0.59 -7.79 18.66
C GLN A 41 0.12 -7.09 19.83
N GLU A 42 1.17 -7.67 20.38
CA GLU A 42 1.98 -7.01 21.43
C GLU A 42 2.77 -5.83 20.88
N LEU A 43 3.36 -5.97 19.67
CA LEU A 43 4.04 -4.87 18.99
C LEU A 43 3.07 -3.72 18.67
N ASP A 44 1.86 -4.04 18.20
CA ASP A 44 0.82 -3.05 17.93
C ASP A 44 0.43 -2.25 19.18
N LYS A 45 0.25 -2.89 20.34
CA LYS A 45 -0.10 -2.21 21.59
C LYS A 45 1.00 -1.30 22.12
N THR A 46 2.27 -1.70 21.98
CA THR A 46 3.41 -0.94 22.50
C THR A 46 3.71 0.29 21.64
N ASP A 47 3.39 0.25 20.36
CA ASP A 47 3.63 1.35 19.43
C ASP A 47 2.62 2.50 19.53
N TYR A 48 1.37 2.23 19.91
CA TYR A 48 0.37 3.29 20.11
C TYR A 48 0.74 4.29 21.20
N GLU A 49 1.44 3.87 22.25
CA GLU A 49 1.81 4.75 23.36
C GLU A 49 3.13 5.54 23.13
N LYS A 50 3.98 5.08 22.22
CA LYS A 50 5.32 5.68 21.99
C LYS A 50 5.42 6.57 20.76
N VAL A 51 4.46 6.56 19.85
CA VAL A 51 4.56 7.28 18.58
C VAL A 51 3.76 8.59 18.59
N HIS A 52 4.07 9.48 19.51
CA HIS A 52 4.04 10.90 19.16
C HIS A 52 5.29 11.16 18.29
N MET A 53 5.19 10.80 16.99
CA MET A 53 6.26 11.05 16.04
C MET A 53 6.55 12.56 16.01
N ASN A 54 7.64 12.92 16.64
CA ASN A 54 8.16 14.26 16.52
C ASN A 54 8.54 14.44 15.03
N ALA A 55 7.98 15.47 14.37
CA ALA A 55 8.24 15.76 12.96
C ALA A 55 9.73 15.82 12.62
N LEU A 56 10.60 16.09 13.60
CA LEU A 56 12.05 16.12 13.48
C LEU A 56 12.70 14.75 13.21
N TYR A 57 12.04 13.65 13.58
CA TYR A 57 12.58 12.29 13.41
C TYR A 57 11.92 11.53 12.27
N SER A 58 10.79 12.01 11.73
CA SER A 58 10.12 11.38 10.59
C SER A 58 10.90 11.62 9.31
N LYS A 59 11.15 10.56 8.55
CA LYS A 59 11.75 10.68 7.21
C LYS A 59 10.66 11.05 6.21
N PRO A 60 10.84 12.10 5.39
CA PRO A 60 9.83 12.53 4.43
C PRO A 60 9.60 11.49 3.34
N ILE A 61 8.33 11.31 2.94
CA ILE A 61 7.92 10.30 1.96
C ILE A 61 6.89 10.84 0.98
N SER A 62 7.04 10.46 -0.30
CA SER A 62 6.08 10.73 -1.38
C SER A 62 5.25 9.49 -1.66
N ILE A 63 3.92 9.56 -1.53
CA ILE A 63 3.01 8.49 -1.97
C ILE A 63 2.67 8.73 -3.43
N ILE A 64 2.95 7.75 -4.29
CA ILE A 64 2.64 7.78 -5.71
C ILE A 64 1.44 6.88 -5.96
N VAL A 65 0.38 7.45 -6.53
CA VAL A 65 -0.88 6.80 -6.83
C VAL A 65 -1.10 6.80 -8.34
N PRO A 66 -0.67 5.76 -9.07
CA PRO A 66 -1.02 5.60 -10.48
C PRO A 66 -2.52 5.35 -10.60
N ALA A 67 -3.19 6.09 -11.49
CA ALA A 67 -4.61 5.97 -11.75
C ALA A 67 -4.86 5.85 -13.26
N PHE A 68 -5.61 4.83 -13.66
CA PHE A 68 -6.06 4.63 -15.02
C PHE A 68 -7.48 4.08 -15.03
N ASN A 69 -8.45 4.91 -15.43
CA ASN A 69 -9.88 4.60 -15.42
C ASN A 69 -10.41 4.22 -14.02
N GLU A 70 -10.07 5.04 -13.03
CA GLU A 70 -10.41 4.86 -11.61
C GLU A 70 -11.41 5.91 -11.12
N GLU A 71 -12.35 6.35 -12.00
CA GLU A 71 -13.29 7.43 -11.66
C GLU A 71 -14.13 7.14 -10.41
N LEU A 72 -14.39 5.88 -10.07
CA LEU A 72 -15.20 5.51 -8.90
C LEU A 72 -14.40 5.52 -7.59
N GLY A 73 -13.13 5.16 -7.62
CA GLY A 73 -12.31 4.94 -6.42
C GLY A 73 -11.31 6.03 -6.08
N ILE A 74 -10.85 6.81 -7.07
CA ILE A 74 -9.73 7.73 -6.91
C ILE A 74 -9.94 8.78 -5.80
N VAL A 75 -11.15 9.30 -5.65
CA VAL A 75 -11.45 10.33 -4.65
C VAL A 75 -11.36 9.77 -3.25
N ASP A 76 -11.96 8.60 -3.00
CA ASP A 76 -11.96 7.95 -1.69
C ASP A 76 -10.56 7.47 -1.30
N SER A 77 -9.82 6.90 -2.25
CA SER A 77 -8.43 6.48 -2.04
C SER A 77 -7.55 7.66 -1.62
N VAL A 78 -7.58 8.76 -2.36
CA VAL A 78 -6.76 9.94 -2.03
C VAL A 78 -7.21 10.59 -0.72
N HIS A 79 -8.52 10.62 -0.40
CA HIS A 79 -8.98 11.08 0.91
C HIS A 79 -8.44 10.21 2.04
N SER A 80 -8.34 8.88 1.88
CA SER A 80 -7.72 8.02 2.88
C SER A 80 -6.24 8.36 3.12
N LEU A 81 -5.52 8.75 2.07
CA LEU A 81 -4.12 9.17 2.15
C LEU A 81 -3.96 10.53 2.82
N LEU A 82 -4.86 11.46 2.57
CA LEU A 82 -4.87 12.79 3.21
C LEU A 82 -5.15 12.72 4.71
N ASN A 83 -5.81 11.64 5.18
CA ASN A 83 -6.10 11.38 6.59
C ASN A 83 -4.99 10.61 7.31
N LEU A 84 -3.89 10.27 6.62
CA LEU A 84 -2.77 9.57 7.25
C LEU A 84 -2.10 10.45 8.31
N ASN A 85 -1.86 9.85 9.47
CA ASN A 85 -1.16 10.51 10.57
C ASN A 85 0.37 10.43 10.35
N TYR A 86 0.88 11.20 9.36
CA TYR A 86 2.31 11.26 9.06
C TYR A 86 2.76 12.71 8.78
N PRO A 87 3.82 13.22 9.49
CA PRO A 87 4.12 14.65 9.48
C PRO A 87 4.67 15.20 8.15
N GLN A 88 5.44 14.41 7.42
CA GLN A 88 6.13 14.84 6.19
C GLN A 88 5.72 13.94 5.02
N LEU A 89 4.52 14.19 4.52
CA LEU A 89 3.87 13.42 3.46
C LEU A 89 3.62 14.30 2.23
N GLU A 90 3.96 13.77 1.05
CA GLU A 90 3.56 14.28 -0.25
C GLU A 90 2.72 13.23 -0.97
N ILE A 91 1.64 13.62 -1.61
CA ILE A 91 0.76 12.73 -2.39
C ILE A 91 0.85 13.15 -3.85
N ILE A 92 1.18 12.21 -4.72
CA ILE A 92 1.32 12.42 -6.16
C ILE A 92 0.38 11.47 -6.89
N ILE A 93 -0.74 12.00 -7.37
CA ILE A 93 -1.70 11.29 -8.21
C ILE A 93 -1.18 11.34 -9.63
N VAL A 94 -1.05 10.19 -10.31
CA VAL A 94 -0.60 10.15 -11.70
C VAL A 94 -1.70 9.58 -12.57
N ASN A 95 -2.41 10.46 -13.28
CA ASN A 95 -3.37 10.07 -14.30
C ASN A 95 -2.64 9.59 -15.55
N ASP A 96 -2.67 8.28 -15.80
CA ASP A 96 -1.97 7.64 -16.93
C ASP A 96 -2.84 7.64 -18.20
N GLY A 97 -3.32 8.82 -18.60
CA GLY A 97 -4.13 8.98 -19.81
C GLY A 97 -5.47 8.26 -19.72
N SER A 98 -6.20 8.42 -18.61
CA SER A 98 -7.54 7.85 -18.44
C SER A 98 -8.52 8.38 -19.51
N SER A 99 -9.42 7.52 -19.95
CA SER A 99 -10.48 7.85 -20.91
C SER A 99 -11.84 8.15 -20.26
N ASP A 100 -11.96 7.90 -18.96
CA ASP A 100 -13.13 8.19 -18.13
C ASP A 100 -13.01 9.54 -17.40
N ASN A 101 -13.80 9.78 -16.37
CA ASN A 101 -13.81 11.03 -15.62
C ASN A 101 -12.76 11.08 -14.48
N THR A 102 -11.79 10.16 -14.42
CA THR A 102 -10.76 10.11 -13.36
C THR A 102 -10.07 11.45 -13.16
N LEU A 103 -9.56 12.04 -14.25
CA LEU A 103 -8.85 13.33 -14.19
C LEU A 103 -9.76 14.46 -13.68
N THR A 104 -10.95 14.59 -14.26
CA THR A 104 -11.90 15.64 -13.91
C THR A 104 -12.34 15.54 -12.45
N ARG A 105 -12.66 14.33 -11.98
CA ARG A 105 -13.02 14.09 -10.58
C ARG A 105 -11.91 14.44 -9.60
N ALA A 106 -10.66 14.09 -9.91
CA ALA A 106 -9.52 14.46 -9.09
C ALA A 106 -9.33 15.99 -9.04
N ILE A 107 -9.45 16.69 -10.18
CA ILE A 107 -9.36 18.16 -10.24
C ILE A 107 -10.43 18.81 -9.37
N GLU A 108 -11.68 18.37 -9.49
CA GLU A 108 -12.81 18.96 -8.76
C GLU A 108 -12.76 18.68 -7.26
N ALA A 109 -12.50 17.41 -6.88
CA ALA A 109 -12.50 16.99 -5.48
C ALA A 109 -11.37 17.66 -4.67
N PHE A 110 -10.18 17.77 -5.25
CA PHE A 110 -9.01 18.31 -4.55
C PHE A 110 -8.71 19.77 -4.91
N LYS A 111 -9.62 20.46 -5.60
CA LYS A 111 -9.48 21.87 -6.03
C LYS A 111 -8.13 22.15 -6.69
N MET A 112 -7.80 21.30 -7.67
CA MET A 112 -6.53 21.36 -8.37
C MET A 112 -6.48 22.57 -9.31
N ARG A 113 -5.30 23.23 -9.37
CA ARG A 113 -5.01 24.29 -10.34
C ARG A 113 -3.79 23.90 -11.16
N PRO A 114 -3.73 24.24 -12.46
CA PRO A 114 -2.56 23.98 -13.28
C PRO A 114 -1.35 24.79 -12.78
N VAL A 115 -0.19 24.16 -12.80
CA VAL A 115 1.08 24.78 -12.41
C VAL A 115 2.18 24.43 -13.40
N ASP A 116 3.11 25.36 -13.61
CA ASP A 116 4.34 25.13 -14.33
C ASP A 116 5.45 24.80 -13.33
N ARG A 117 5.90 23.55 -13.33
CA ARG A 117 6.97 23.08 -12.46
C ARG A 117 8.01 22.33 -13.28
N ILE A 118 9.28 22.59 -13.00
CA ILE A 118 10.38 21.83 -13.58
C ILE A 118 10.40 20.45 -12.93
N VAL A 119 10.26 19.42 -13.76
CA VAL A 119 10.31 18.03 -13.35
C VAL A 119 11.69 17.44 -13.68
N ARG A 120 12.24 16.67 -12.74
CA ARG A 120 13.45 15.88 -13.01
C ARG A 120 13.14 14.82 -14.07
N LYS A 121 14.09 14.55 -14.95
CA LYS A 121 13.98 13.51 -15.98
C LYS A 121 15.06 12.46 -15.76
N GLU A 122 15.12 11.91 -14.54
CA GLU A 122 16.11 10.91 -14.17
C GLU A 122 15.75 9.52 -14.70
N ILE A 123 14.44 9.20 -14.68
CA ILE A 123 13.92 7.92 -15.14
C ILE A 123 13.13 8.13 -16.43
N PRO A 124 13.39 7.34 -17.48
CA PRO A 124 12.64 7.44 -18.73
C PRO A 124 11.15 7.18 -18.51
N ALA A 125 10.33 8.09 -19.05
CA ALA A 125 8.86 8.00 -18.98
C ALA A 125 8.24 8.79 -20.13
N LYS A 126 6.96 8.53 -20.41
CA LYS A 126 6.20 9.29 -21.41
C LYS A 126 5.93 10.72 -20.95
N GLU A 127 5.54 11.54 -21.90
CA GLU A 127 5.38 12.98 -21.73
C GLU A 127 4.28 13.33 -20.74
N ILE A 128 4.59 14.28 -19.85
CA ILE A 128 3.63 14.93 -18.97
C ILE A 128 2.90 15.98 -19.78
N ILE A 129 1.57 15.94 -19.76
CA ILE A 129 0.71 16.90 -20.45
C ILE A 129 0.53 18.13 -19.56
N GLN A 130 0.19 17.92 -18.29
CA GLN A 130 -0.03 19.01 -17.34
C GLN A 130 0.22 18.55 -15.89
N LEU A 131 0.73 19.47 -15.09
CA LEU A 131 0.85 19.34 -13.65
C LEU A 131 -0.20 20.22 -12.97
N TYR A 132 -0.74 19.70 -11.87
CA TYR A 132 -1.70 20.43 -11.05
C TYR A 132 -1.29 20.34 -9.58
N GLU A 133 -1.62 21.36 -8.81
CA GLU A 133 -1.39 21.44 -7.37
C GLU A 133 -2.72 21.77 -6.66
N SER A 134 -2.98 21.10 -5.54
CA SER A 134 -4.18 21.38 -4.77
C SER A 134 -4.10 22.73 -4.06
N THR A 135 -5.19 23.50 -4.12
CA THR A 135 -5.30 24.78 -3.42
C THR A 135 -5.74 24.63 -1.95
N ILE A 136 -6.22 23.44 -1.57
CA ILE A 136 -6.74 23.17 -0.22
C ILE A 136 -5.90 22.13 0.54
N TYR A 137 -5.14 21.30 -0.17
CA TYR A 137 -4.27 20.27 0.43
C TYR A 137 -2.81 20.54 0.05
N PRO A 138 -2.02 21.19 0.92
CA PRO A 138 -0.60 21.36 0.69
C PRO A 138 0.06 20.00 0.44
N HIS A 139 1.01 19.93 -0.49
CA HIS A 139 1.71 18.69 -0.87
C HIS A 139 0.85 17.61 -1.56
N CYS A 140 -0.30 17.97 -2.13
CA CYS A 140 -1.07 17.10 -3.00
C CYS A 140 -0.95 17.57 -4.46
N LEU A 141 -0.33 16.74 -5.30
CA LEU A 141 -0.05 16.97 -6.70
C LEU A 141 -0.85 16.01 -7.58
N LEU A 142 -1.25 16.47 -8.76
CA LEU A 142 -1.85 15.63 -9.80
C LEU A 142 -1.05 15.83 -11.09
N VAL A 143 -0.64 14.73 -11.69
CA VAL A 143 0.08 14.67 -12.96
C VAL A 143 -0.83 14.08 -14.01
N ASP A 144 -1.13 14.82 -15.07
CA ASP A 144 -1.77 14.29 -16.27
C ASP A 144 -0.71 13.96 -17.32
N LYS A 145 -0.68 12.74 -17.83
CA LYS A 145 0.33 12.27 -18.77
C LYS A 145 -0.25 11.37 -19.88
N GLN A 146 0.53 11.20 -20.93
CA GLN A 146 0.23 10.22 -21.98
C GLN A 146 0.26 8.80 -21.43
N ASN A 147 -0.72 7.96 -21.78
CA ASN A 147 -0.78 6.58 -21.32
C ASN A 147 0.50 5.80 -21.65
N GLY A 148 1.11 5.22 -20.64
CA GLY A 148 2.34 4.43 -20.74
C GLY A 148 2.30 3.15 -19.90
N GLY A 149 1.20 2.96 -19.15
CA GLY A 149 1.02 1.85 -18.22
C GLY A 149 1.56 2.15 -16.82
N LYS A 150 1.21 1.30 -15.86
CA LYS A 150 1.49 1.47 -14.43
C LYS A 150 2.95 1.77 -14.11
N ALA A 151 3.89 1.03 -14.73
CA ALA A 151 5.31 1.23 -14.47
C ALA A 151 5.80 2.61 -14.95
N ASP A 152 5.32 3.07 -16.10
CA ASP A 152 5.62 4.40 -16.64
C ASP A 152 5.01 5.51 -15.77
N ALA A 153 3.80 5.33 -15.30
CA ALA A 153 3.16 6.25 -14.35
C ALA A 153 3.95 6.36 -13.03
N LEU A 154 4.48 5.24 -12.52
CA LEU A 154 5.36 5.25 -11.35
C LEU A 154 6.66 6.01 -11.63
N ASN A 155 7.28 5.80 -12.79
CA ASN A 155 8.49 6.52 -13.18
C ASN A 155 8.26 8.04 -13.21
N VAL A 156 7.11 8.48 -13.74
CA VAL A 156 6.72 9.90 -13.69
C VAL A 156 6.56 10.38 -12.26
N GLY A 157 5.86 9.61 -11.44
CA GLY A 157 5.67 9.94 -10.02
C GLY A 157 6.99 10.11 -9.28
N ILE A 158 7.98 9.21 -9.51
CA ILE A 158 9.32 9.30 -8.92
C ILE A 158 10.06 10.54 -9.42
N ASN A 159 9.97 10.86 -10.71
CA ASN A 159 10.59 12.08 -11.29
C ASN A 159 9.99 13.38 -10.72
N VAL A 160 8.72 13.36 -10.33
CA VAL A 160 7.99 14.51 -9.74
C VAL A 160 8.21 14.62 -8.24
N ALA A 161 8.46 13.50 -7.56
CA ALA A 161 8.62 13.42 -6.12
C ALA A 161 9.74 14.34 -5.60
N THR A 162 9.46 15.03 -4.48
CA THR A 162 10.44 15.89 -3.81
C THR A 162 11.17 15.19 -2.68
N TYR A 163 10.58 14.14 -2.14
CA TYR A 163 11.12 13.44 -0.98
C TYR A 163 11.99 12.24 -1.37
N PRO A 164 12.96 11.85 -0.52
CA PRO A 164 13.92 10.79 -0.84
C PRO A 164 13.33 9.38 -0.77
N TYR A 165 12.22 9.21 -0.08
CA TYR A 165 11.50 7.95 0.00
C TYR A 165 10.20 8.05 -0.77
N PHE A 166 9.82 6.97 -1.44
CA PHE A 166 8.51 6.89 -2.06
C PHE A 166 7.79 5.58 -1.71
N CYS A 167 6.47 5.63 -1.70
CA CYS A 167 5.57 4.49 -1.56
C CYS A 167 4.65 4.45 -2.78
N SER A 168 4.50 3.29 -3.40
CA SER A 168 3.53 3.07 -4.48
C SER A 168 2.28 2.41 -3.94
N LEU A 169 1.12 2.98 -4.26
CA LEU A 169 -0.20 2.46 -3.93
C LEU A 169 -1.09 2.45 -5.15
N ASP A 170 -1.94 1.44 -5.27
CA ASP A 170 -2.94 1.39 -6.33
C ASP A 170 -4.07 2.39 -6.06
N GLY A 171 -4.67 2.93 -7.12
CA GLY A 171 -5.72 3.94 -7.04
C GLY A 171 -7.01 3.49 -6.33
N ASP A 172 -7.17 2.20 -6.07
CA ASP A 172 -8.26 1.55 -5.35
C ASP A 172 -7.89 1.10 -3.92
N SER A 173 -6.66 1.39 -3.49
CA SER A 173 -6.15 0.95 -2.17
C SER A 173 -6.43 1.97 -1.09
N ILE A 174 -6.79 1.48 0.10
CA ILE A 174 -7.07 2.29 1.28
C ILE A 174 -6.03 1.97 2.35
N LEU A 175 -5.45 3.00 2.94
CA LEU A 175 -4.53 2.87 4.05
C LEU A 175 -5.20 3.21 5.38
N HIS A 176 -4.91 2.42 6.40
CA HIS A 176 -5.25 2.80 7.77
C HIS A 176 -4.38 4.00 8.22
N GLU A 177 -4.93 4.92 9.00
CA GLU A 177 -4.32 6.19 9.41
C GLU A 177 -2.86 6.09 9.93
N ASN A 178 -2.52 4.99 10.61
CA ASN A 178 -1.19 4.75 11.18
C ASN A 178 -0.32 3.80 10.34
N SER A 179 -0.75 3.39 9.15
CA SER A 179 -0.02 2.42 8.32
C SER A 179 1.36 2.93 7.93
N LEU A 180 1.44 4.21 7.58
CA LEU A 180 2.69 4.80 7.10
C LEU A 180 3.76 4.89 8.20
N VAL A 181 3.34 5.21 9.43
CA VAL A 181 4.22 5.20 10.60
C VAL A 181 4.83 3.81 10.82
N ARG A 182 4.01 2.76 10.71
CA ARG A 182 4.46 1.36 10.88
C ARG A 182 5.41 0.91 9.78
N ILE A 183 5.11 1.27 8.52
CA ILE A 183 5.94 0.93 7.37
C ILE A 183 7.29 1.64 7.44
N MET A 184 7.33 2.89 7.87
CA MET A 184 8.57 3.68 7.94
C MET A 184 9.45 3.36 9.15
N LYS A 185 8.92 2.73 10.19
CA LYS A 185 9.63 2.41 11.42
C LYS A 185 10.95 1.62 11.17
N PRO A 186 10.97 0.49 10.43
CA PRO A 186 12.20 -0.22 10.15
C PRO A 186 13.26 0.62 9.42
N ILE A 187 12.81 1.51 8.52
CA ILE A 187 13.69 2.42 7.78
C ILE A 187 14.31 3.47 8.73
N MET A 188 13.53 3.94 9.71
CA MET A 188 14.02 4.94 10.68
C MET A 188 14.99 4.33 11.70
N GLU A 189 14.78 3.08 12.11
CA GLU A 189 15.56 2.39 13.14
C GLU A 189 16.84 1.72 12.59
N SER A 190 16.99 1.58 11.28
CA SER A 190 18.07 0.77 10.67
C SER A 190 19.33 1.54 10.28
N ASP A 191 19.48 2.82 10.64
CA ASP A 191 20.62 3.66 10.23
C ASP A 191 20.99 3.60 8.72
N GLY A 192 20.00 3.29 7.87
CA GLY A 192 20.17 3.21 6.42
C GLY A 192 20.40 1.81 5.84
N GLU A 193 20.43 0.77 6.66
CA GLU A 193 20.54 -0.62 6.18
C GLU A 193 19.27 -1.12 5.49
N VAL A 194 18.08 -0.67 5.95
CA VAL A 194 16.79 -1.00 5.36
C VAL A 194 16.44 0.03 4.29
N ILE A 195 16.40 -0.42 3.04
CA ILE A 195 16.11 0.42 1.87
C ILE A 195 14.71 0.22 1.30
N ALA A 196 14.04 -0.89 1.64
CA ALA A 196 12.68 -1.20 1.18
C ALA A 196 11.90 -1.97 2.25
N VAL A 197 10.62 -1.65 2.35
CA VAL A 197 9.67 -2.29 3.28
C VAL A 197 8.34 -2.50 2.56
N GLY A 198 7.66 -3.61 2.85
CA GLY A 198 6.31 -3.91 2.34
C GLY A 198 5.29 -3.99 3.46
N GLY A 199 4.06 -3.56 3.17
CA GLY A 199 2.92 -3.67 4.07
C GLY A 199 2.10 -4.96 3.85
N ASN A 200 1.26 -5.30 4.82
CA ASN A 200 0.28 -6.36 4.68
C ASN A 200 -1.01 -5.82 4.03
N VAL A 201 -1.40 -6.40 2.90
CA VAL A 201 -2.65 -6.09 2.23
C VAL A 201 -3.76 -7.01 2.78
N ARG A 202 -4.90 -6.42 3.15
CA ARG A 202 -6.10 -7.13 3.60
C ARG A 202 -7.27 -6.81 2.67
N ILE A 203 -8.19 -7.75 2.53
CA ILE A 203 -9.40 -7.56 1.74
C ILE A 203 -10.41 -6.79 2.61
N ALA A 204 -10.91 -5.68 2.09
CA ALA A 204 -11.87 -4.81 2.77
C ALA A 204 -13.35 -5.20 2.51
N ASN A 205 -13.63 -6.38 1.93
CA ASN A 205 -14.98 -6.81 1.60
C ASN A 205 -15.88 -6.86 2.84
N GLY A 206 -17.02 -6.16 2.78
CA GLY A 206 -17.99 -6.09 3.88
C GLY A 206 -17.76 -4.93 4.86
N SER A 207 -16.75 -4.10 4.65
CA SER A 207 -16.57 -2.84 5.38
C SER A 207 -17.22 -1.68 4.62
N SER A 208 -17.79 -0.72 5.34
CA SER A 208 -18.27 0.54 4.77
C SER A 208 -17.19 1.62 4.89
N MET A 209 -17.17 2.53 3.92
CA MET A 209 -16.27 3.68 3.97
C MET A 209 -17.05 4.92 4.38
N GLU A 210 -16.56 5.61 5.41
CA GLU A 210 -17.01 6.95 5.76
C GLU A 210 -15.80 7.91 5.75
N LEU A 211 -15.84 8.92 4.86
CA LEU A 211 -14.83 9.99 4.76
C LEU A 211 -13.38 9.50 4.70
N GLY A 212 -13.11 8.38 3.98
CA GLY A 212 -11.76 7.85 3.80
C GLY A 212 -11.26 6.94 4.92
N SER A 213 -12.11 6.55 5.89
CA SER A 213 -11.82 5.54 6.91
C SER A 213 -12.71 4.31 6.75
N LEU A 214 -12.15 3.12 7.01
CA LEU A 214 -12.89 1.87 7.07
C LEU A 214 -13.62 1.76 8.42
N THR A 215 -14.93 1.58 8.39
CA THR A 215 -15.78 1.31 9.56
C THR A 215 -16.31 -0.11 9.55
#